data_f912899109a92c5d94ba5ac0075547bd
#
_entry.id   f912899109a92c5d94ba5ac0075547bd
#
_cell.length_a   1.000
_cell.length_b   1.000
_cell.length_c   1.000
_cell.angle_alpha   90.00
_cell.angle_beta   90.00
_cell.angle_gamma   90.00
#
_symmetry.space_group_name_H-M   'P 1'
#
loop_
_entity.id
_entity.type
_entity.pdbx_description
1 polymer ?
#
loop_
_entity_poly.entity_id
_entity_poly.type
_entity_poly.pdbx_seq_one_letter_code
_entity_poly.pdbx_strand_id
1 'polypeptide(L)'
;MSAIMAVFATAAVAQDIQLHYDFGRNIYSSEQPERQKMTLTLEHFSTDKLGSWYYFVDLDMLKDGVKGAYTEISREFNVGKKGFAAHIEYDGGLTSTKYDNVGVRFQNAALIGPAWNGHNADYSTTYSLQVMYKQYFKGQFGAKAYSSFQVTGV
;
A
#
# COMPACT_ATOMS: atom_id res chain seq x y z
N MET A 1 -11.06 -14.70 -3.98
CA MET A 1 -10.74 -14.29 -5.37
C MET A 1 -11.24 -12.87 -5.56
N SER A 2 -10.33 -11.91 -5.64
CA SER A 2 -10.67 -10.50 -5.94
C SER A 2 -10.69 -10.35 -7.46
N ALA A 3 -11.81 -9.87 -8.02
CA ALA A 3 -11.85 -9.49 -9.44
C ALA A 3 -11.34 -8.04 -9.53
N ILE A 4 -10.24 -7.86 -10.23
CA ILE A 4 -9.65 -6.55 -10.53
C ILE A 4 -10.26 -6.08 -11.85
N MET A 5 -10.89 -4.92 -11.83
CA MET A 5 -11.32 -4.23 -13.04
C MET A 5 -10.38 -3.04 -13.25
N ALA A 6 -9.42 -3.19 -14.16
CA ALA A 6 -8.47 -2.13 -14.50
C ALA A 6 -9.11 -1.16 -15.51
N VAL A 7 -9.03 0.13 -15.25
CA VAL A 7 -9.37 1.19 -16.20
C VAL A 7 -8.09 1.89 -16.63
N PHE A 8 -7.92 2.04 -17.92
CA PHE A 8 -6.70 2.45 -18.60
C PHE A 8 -6.27 3.89 -18.34
N ALA A 9 -4.97 4.08 -18.15
CA ALA A 9 -4.31 5.38 -18.17
C ALA A 9 -3.25 5.45 -19.26
N THR A 10 -3.15 6.57 -19.91
CA THR A 10 -2.20 6.85 -20.99
C THR A 10 -0.97 7.58 -20.47
N ALA A 11 0.19 7.02 -20.82
CA ALA A 11 1.52 7.62 -21.01
C ALA A 11 2.28 8.30 -19.86
N ALA A 12 3.47 7.78 -19.61
CA ALA A 12 4.68 8.37 -19.02
C ALA A 12 4.71 8.68 -17.52
N VAL A 13 3.61 8.70 -16.83
CA VAL A 13 3.49 8.67 -15.38
C VAL A 13 2.44 7.61 -15.10
N ALA A 14 2.80 6.48 -14.54
CA ALA A 14 1.81 5.46 -14.19
C ALA A 14 0.97 6.01 -13.04
N GLN A 15 -0.21 6.52 -13.38
CA GLN A 15 -1.26 6.87 -12.42
C GLN A 15 -2.39 5.89 -12.68
N ASP A 16 -2.65 5.03 -11.72
CA ASP A 16 -3.72 4.05 -11.80
C ASP A 16 -4.84 4.41 -10.82
N ILE A 17 -6.06 4.27 -11.31
CA ILE A 17 -7.27 4.33 -10.50
C ILE A 17 -7.90 2.95 -10.58
N GLN A 18 -8.01 2.27 -9.45
CA GLN A 18 -8.53 0.90 -9.37
C GLN A 18 -9.77 0.89 -8.46
N LEU A 19 -10.81 0.20 -8.89
CA LEU A 19 -11.97 -0.07 -8.07
C LEU A 19 -12.02 -1.57 -7.75
N HIS A 20 -11.86 -1.89 -6.48
CA HIS A 20 -11.91 -3.25 -5.98
C HIS A 20 -13.28 -3.54 -5.37
N TYR A 21 -13.84 -4.70 -5.70
CA TYR A 21 -15.07 -5.19 -5.07
C TYR A 21 -14.83 -6.54 -4.41
N ASP A 22 -15.12 -6.62 -3.12
CA ASP A 22 -14.97 -7.85 -2.35
C ASP A 22 -16.26 -8.69 -2.40
N PHE A 23 -16.27 -9.69 -3.25
CA PHE A 23 -17.36 -10.67 -3.34
C PHE A 23 -17.42 -11.61 -2.11
N GLY A 24 -16.31 -11.75 -1.38
CA GLY A 24 -16.21 -12.62 -0.20
C GLY A 24 -17.24 -12.26 0.86
N ARG A 25 -17.51 -10.97 1.07
CA ARG A 25 -18.55 -10.52 1.99
C ARG A 25 -19.95 -10.97 1.60
N ASN A 26 -20.26 -11.12 0.32
CA ASN A 26 -21.57 -11.61 -0.14
C ASN A 26 -21.68 -13.12 0.03
N ILE A 27 -20.57 -13.85 -0.10
CA ILE A 27 -20.50 -15.31 0.01
C ILE A 27 -20.47 -15.74 1.48
N TYR A 28 -19.70 -15.02 2.30
CA TYR A 28 -19.45 -15.31 3.72
C TYR A 28 -19.99 -14.21 4.65
N SER A 29 -21.20 -13.76 4.40
CA SER A 29 -21.81 -12.61 5.09
C SER A 29 -21.95 -12.76 6.61
N SER A 30 -22.09 -13.99 7.10
CA SER A 30 -22.18 -14.30 8.53
C SER A 30 -20.83 -14.27 9.24
N GLU A 31 -19.74 -14.54 8.52
CA GLU A 31 -18.39 -14.64 9.11
C GLU A 31 -17.66 -13.28 9.10
N GLN A 32 -18.00 -12.41 8.13
CA GLN A 32 -17.32 -11.13 7.96
C GLN A 32 -18.30 -9.97 7.69
N PRO A 33 -19.24 -9.68 8.60
CA PRO A 33 -20.27 -8.67 8.37
C PRO A 33 -19.72 -7.25 8.27
N GLU A 34 -18.56 -6.98 8.83
CA GLU A 34 -17.94 -5.65 8.89
C GLU A 34 -16.92 -5.40 7.77
N ARG A 35 -16.60 -6.40 6.95
CA ARG A 35 -15.62 -6.28 5.89
C ARG A 35 -16.10 -5.29 4.82
N GLN A 36 -15.18 -4.44 4.34
CA GLN A 36 -15.47 -3.47 3.29
C GLN A 36 -15.83 -4.19 1.98
N LYS A 37 -16.80 -3.64 1.26
CA LYS A 37 -17.20 -4.19 -0.05
C LYS A 37 -16.46 -3.56 -1.21
N MET A 38 -16.13 -2.29 -1.07
CA MET A 38 -15.52 -1.52 -2.13
C MET A 38 -14.32 -0.74 -1.59
N THR A 39 -13.22 -0.79 -2.33
CA THR A 39 -12.05 0.06 -2.09
C THR A 39 -11.67 0.73 -3.39
N LEU A 40 -11.53 2.05 -3.36
CA LEU A 40 -10.97 2.84 -4.45
C LEU A 40 -9.49 3.05 -4.16
N THR A 41 -8.63 2.55 -5.02
CA THR A 41 -7.17 2.75 -4.94
C THR A 41 -6.74 3.79 -5.95
N LEU A 42 -6.01 4.78 -5.47
CA LEU A 42 -5.27 5.74 -6.29
C LEU A 42 -3.80 5.42 -6.15
N GLU A 43 -3.15 5.06 -7.24
CA GLU A 43 -1.76 4.59 -7.24
C GLU A 43 -0.91 5.44 -8.19
N HIS A 44 0.34 5.66 -7.81
CA HIS A 44 1.31 6.37 -8.62
C HIS A 44 2.69 5.74 -8.53
N PHE A 45 3.29 5.49 -9.68
CA PHE A 45 4.69 5.10 -9.81
C PHE A 45 5.42 6.05 -10.76
N SER A 46 6.59 6.51 -10.36
CA SER A 46 7.46 7.30 -11.23
C SER A 46 8.93 7.03 -10.96
N THR A 47 9.78 7.31 -11.94
CA THR A 47 11.23 7.15 -11.83
C THR A 47 11.93 8.46 -12.14
N ASP A 48 13.10 8.66 -11.53
CA ASP A 48 14.01 9.74 -11.83
C ASP A 48 15.48 9.26 -11.85
N LYS A 49 16.44 10.18 -11.95
CA LYS A 49 17.88 9.85 -12.00
C LYS A 49 18.40 9.18 -10.71
N LEU A 50 17.70 9.33 -9.61
CA LEU A 50 18.11 8.82 -8.30
C LEU A 50 17.46 7.47 -7.98
N GLY A 51 16.31 7.14 -8.62
CA GLY A 51 15.57 5.91 -8.35
C GLY A 51 14.09 6.02 -8.67
N SER A 52 13.22 5.49 -7.80
CA SER A 52 11.78 5.45 -8.02
C SER A 52 10.99 6.00 -6.83
N TRP A 53 9.84 6.57 -7.15
CA TRP A 53 8.77 6.91 -6.21
C TRP A 53 7.61 5.97 -6.42
N TYR A 54 7.01 5.51 -5.34
CA TYR A 54 5.75 4.80 -5.34
C TYR A 54 4.88 5.28 -4.19
N TYR A 55 3.63 5.52 -4.45
CA TYR A 55 2.64 5.74 -3.39
C TYR A 55 1.27 5.27 -3.85
N PHE A 56 0.46 4.88 -2.90
CA PHE A 56 -0.96 4.66 -3.12
C PHE A 56 -1.80 5.16 -1.95
N VAL A 57 -3.07 5.37 -2.23
CA VAL A 57 -4.10 5.65 -1.25
C VAL A 57 -5.28 4.74 -1.52
N ASP A 58 -5.63 3.93 -0.54
CA ASP A 58 -6.84 3.13 -0.52
C ASP A 58 -7.93 3.88 0.23
N LEU A 59 -9.07 4.04 -0.41
CA LEU A 59 -10.28 4.63 0.17
C LEU A 59 -11.33 3.55 0.33
N ASP A 60 -11.57 3.13 1.56
CA ASP A 60 -12.62 2.17 1.89
C ASP A 60 -13.99 2.82 1.82
N MET A 61 -14.83 2.32 0.91
CA MET A 61 -16.13 2.91 0.61
C MET A 61 -17.26 2.15 1.31
N LEU A 62 -18.14 2.91 1.94
CA LEU A 62 -19.47 2.46 2.37
C LEU A 62 -20.55 3.14 1.55
N LYS A 63 -21.81 2.70 1.73
CA LYS A 63 -22.97 3.34 1.09
C LYS A 63 -23.11 4.84 1.42
N ASP A 64 -22.61 5.26 2.57
CA ASP A 64 -22.74 6.63 3.11
C ASP A 64 -21.45 7.45 2.92
N GLY A 65 -20.46 6.93 2.17
CA GLY A 65 -19.21 7.61 1.85
C GLY A 65 -17.94 6.84 2.22
N VAL A 66 -16.84 7.56 2.40
CA VAL A 66 -15.54 7.00 2.76
C VAL A 66 -15.51 6.67 4.25
N LYS A 67 -15.25 5.41 4.58
CA LYS A 67 -15.09 4.94 5.96
C LYS A 67 -13.66 5.10 6.46
N GLY A 68 -12.68 4.87 5.60
CA GLY A 68 -11.28 4.90 5.96
C GLY A 68 -10.40 5.20 4.76
N ALA A 69 -9.18 5.58 5.06
CA ALA A 69 -8.13 5.78 4.09
C ALA A 69 -6.83 5.19 4.62
N TYR A 70 -6.13 4.41 3.78
CA TYR A 70 -4.80 3.90 4.07
C TYR A 70 -3.85 4.35 2.98
N THR A 71 -2.62 4.69 3.32
CA THR A 71 -1.60 5.11 2.35
C THR A 71 -0.24 4.53 2.69
N GLU A 72 0.48 4.20 1.64
CA GLU A 72 1.92 3.96 1.68
C GLU A 72 2.61 4.93 0.73
N ILE A 73 3.75 5.47 1.15
CA ILE A 73 4.60 6.32 0.32
C ILE A 73 6.02 5.80 0.46
N SER A 74 6.62 5.43 -0.66
CA SER A 74 7.97 4.92 -0.67
C SER A 74 8.88 5.61 -1.67
N ARG A 75 10.16 5.56 -1.36
CA ARG A 75 11.24 6.04 -2.21
C ARG A 75 12.36 5.02 -2.23
N GLU A 76 12.78 4.66 -3.42
CA GLU A 76 14.02 3.91 -3.64
C GLU A 76 15.11 4.80 -4.21
N PHE A 77 16.31 4.66 -3.66
CA PHE A 77 17.52 5.32 -4.16
C PHE A 77 18.44 4.26 -4.74
N ASN A 78 18.76 4.36 -6.03
CA ASN A 78 19.63 3.41 -6.70
C ASN A 78 21.03 3.39 -6.08
N VAL A 79 21.54 2.20 -5.79
CA VAL A 79 22.88 1.97 -5.25
C VAL A 79 23.70 1.15 -6.27
N GLY A 80 24.61 1.80 -6.95
CA GLY A 80 25.43 1.16 -7.98
C GLY A 80 24.64 0.81 -9.24
N LYS A 81 25.02 -0.30 -9.93
CA LYS A 81 24.51 -0.62 -11.28
C LYS A 81 23.79 -1.96 -11.41
N LYS A 82 23.55 -2.69 -10.31
CA LYS A 82 23.05 -4.08 -10.36
C LYS A 82 21.64 -4.24 -9.77
N GLY A 83 20.83 -3.19 -9.84
CA GLY A 83 19.46 -3.22 -9.32
C GLY A 83 19.34 -3.07 -7.80
N PHE A 84 20.44 -2.85 -7.08
CA PHE A 84 20.37 -2.57 -5.66
C PHE A 84 19.88 -1.14 -5.40
N ALA A 85 19.05 -1.00 -4.38
CA ALA A 85 18.54 0.28 -3.93
C ALA A 85 18.49 0.33 -2.39
N ALA A 86 18.48 1.54 -1.85
CA ALA A 86 18.07 1.83 -0.49
C ALA A 86 16.60 2.25 -0.54
N HIS A 87 15.76 1.56 0.21
CA HIS A 87 14.32 1.80 0.27
C HIS A 87 13.96 2.48 1.59
N ILE A 88 13.11 3.48 1.50
CA ILE A 88 12.43 4.10 2.65
C ILE A 88 10.93 4.15 2.36
N GLU A 89 10.10 3.91 3.40
CA GLU A 89 8.65 3.87 3.26
C GLU A 89 7.98 4.41 4.52
N TYR A 90 6.82 5.00 4.34
CA TYR A 90 5.92 5.40 5.40
C TYR A 90 4.53 4.81 5.14
N ASP A 91 3.99 4.14 6.16
CA ASP A 91 2.65 3.59 6.19
C ASP A 91 1.78 4.36 7.16
N GLY A 92 0.57 4.67 6.76
CA GLY A 92 -0.34 5.37 7.64
C GLY A 92 -1.77 5.39 7.13
N GLY A 93 -2.66 5.90 7.98
CA GLY A 93 -4.05 6.00 7.58
C GLY A 93 -4.98 6.22 8.76
N LEU A 94 -6.26 6.24 8.44
CA LEU A 94 -7.32 6.40 9.42
C LEU A 94 -8.55 5.60 8.98
N THR A 95 -9.35 5.19 9.95
CA THR A 95 -10.67 4.60 9.71
C THR A 95 -11.67 5.19 10.72
N SER A 96 -12.93 5.19 10.39
CA SER A 96 -13.97 5.53 11.34
C SER A 96 -14.45 4.27 12.08
N THR A 97 -14.73 4.40 13.36
CA THR A 97 -15.37 3.33 14.12
C THR A 97 -16.85 3.22 13.76
N LYS A 98 -17.43 2.05 13.99
CA LYS A 98 -18.88 1.81 13.84
C LYS A 98 -19.71 2.62 14.83
N TYR A 99 -19.12 2.97 15.96
CA TYR A 99 -19.74 3.70 17.04
C TYR A 99 -19.29 5.15 16.99
N ASP A 100 -20.21 6.07 16.83
CA ASP A 100 -20.03 7.52 16.94
C ASP A 100 -19.19 8.22 15.84
N ASN A 101 -18.89 7.56 14.72
CA ASN A 101 -18.05 8.11 13.65
C ASN A 101 -16.71 8.69 14.14
N VAL A 102 -16.17 8.14 15.21
CA VAL A 102 -14.87 8.56 15.74
C VAL A 102 -13.76 8.08 14.81
N GLY A 103 -12.95 9.01 14.31
CA GLY A 103 -11.77 8.68 13.53
C GLY A 103 -10.70 7.98 14.37
N VAL A 104 -10.27 6.81 13.94
CA VAL A 104 -9.18 6.05 14.53
C VAL A 104 -8.04 5.99 13.53
N ARG A 105 -6.84 6.41 13.96
CA ARG A 105 -5.64 6.28 13.14
C ARG A 105 -5.10 4.86 13.21
N PHE A 106 -4.71 4.31 12.06
CA PHE A 106 -3.85 3.15 12.05
C PHE A 106 -2.53 3.47 12.77
N GLN A 107 -1.90 2.47 13.33
CA GLN A 107 -0.58 2.67 13.91
C GLN A 107 0.42 2.87 12.78
N ASN A 108 0.85 4.11 12.59
CA ASN A 108 1.75 4.49 11.52
C ASN A 108 3.11 3.79 11.68
N ALA A 109 3.76 3.50 10.57
CA ALA A 109 5.08 2.90 10.54
C ALA A 109 6.01 3.62 9.56
N ALA A 110 7.30 3.52 9.84
CA ALA A 110 8.35 3.84 8.89
C ALA A 110 9.19 2.60 8.63
N LEU A 111 9.56 2.39 7.38
CA LEU A 111 10.39 1.28 6.96
C LEU A 111 11.67 1.80 6.31
N ILE A 112 12.75 1.07 6.52
CA ILE A 112 14.02 1.34 5.86
C ILE A 112 14.77 0.02 5.66
N GLY A 113 15.38 -0.14 4.50
CA GLY A 113 16.19 -1.33 4.23
C GLY A 113 16.71 -1.41 2.80
N PRO A 114 17.47 -2.46 2.50
CA PRO A 114 17.90 -2.74 1.14
C PRO A 114 16.76 -3.29 0.29
N ALA A 115 16.76 -2.90 -0.98
CA ALA A 115 15.95 -3.46 -2.03
C ALA A 115 16.84 -3.97 -3.16
N TRP A 116 16.36 -4.96 -3.89
CA TRP A 116 16.96 -5.43 -5.11
C TRP A 116 15.89 -5.60 -6.19
N ASN A 117 16.11 -4.94 -7.31
CA ASN A 117 15.18 -4.92 -8.44
C ASN A 117 15.85 -5.55 -9.66
N GLY A 118 15.13 -6.38 -10.36
CA GLY A 118 15.61 -7.05 -11.54
C GLY A 118 14.52 -7.18 -12.60
N HIS A 119 14.96 -7.57 -13.79
CA HIS A 119 14.09 -7.84 -14.92
C HIS A 119 14.76 -8.85 -15.86
N ASN A 120 13.98 -9.51 -16.69
CA ASN A 120 14.50 -10.30 -17.79
C ASN A 120 14.98 -9.40 -18.94
N ALA A 121 15.59 -9.98 -19.96
CA ALA A 121 16.27 -9.23 -21.03
C ALA A 121 15.33 -8.33 -21.86
N ASP A 122 14.06 -8.70 -21.99
CA ASP A 122 13.05 -7.97 -22.75
C ASP A 122 12.08 -7.14 -21.90
N TYR A 123 12.34 -7.06 -20.57
CA TYR A 123 11.49 -6.34 -19.59
C TYR A 123 10.04 -6.85 -19.51
N SER A 124 9.74 -8.03 -20.05
CA SER A 124 8.39 -8.62 -19.91
C SER A 124 8.10 -9.11 -18.49
N THR A 125 9.15 -9.32 -17.70
CA THR A 125 9.05 -9.72 -16.29
C THR A 125 10.00 -8.86 -15.47
N THR A 126 9.46 -8.24 -14.44
CA THR A 126 10.20 -7.52 -13.42
C THR A 126 10.00 -8.23 -12.09
N TYR A 127 10.97 -8.14 -11.22
CA TYR A 127 10.91 -8.71 -9.88
C TYR A 127 11.64 -7.82 -8.89
N SER A 128 11.19 -7.82 -7.65
CA SER A 128 11.85 -7.11 -6.55
C SER A 128 11.89 -7.96 -5.29
N LEU A 129 12.90 -7.69 -4.48
CA LEU A 129 13.04 -8.24 -3.13
C LEU A 129 13.46 -7.12 -2.20
N GLN A 130 12.72 -6.94 -1.10
CA GLN A 130 12.99 -5.92 -0.10
C GLN A 130 13.10 -6.58 1.28
N VAL A 131 14.09 -6.17 2.07
CA VAL A 131 14.26 -6.60 3.46
C VAL A 131 14.33 -5.37 4.33
N MET A 132 13.27 -5.13 5.11
CA MET A 132 13.00 -3.86 5.75
C MET A 132 13.01 -4.00 7.27
N TYR A 133 13.67 -3.08 7.96
CA TYR A 133 13.37 -2.76 9.35
C TYR A 133 12.12 -1.89 9.38
N LYS A 134 11.12 -2.30 10.17
CA LYS A 134 9.85 -1.60 10.31
C LYS A 134 9.67 -1.10 11.73
N GLN A 135 9.53 0.21 11.88
CA GLN A 135 9.29 0.88 13.15
C GLN A 135 7.86 1.37 13.21
N TYR A 136 7.05 0.75 14.05
CA TYR A 136 5.73 1.28 14.40
C TYR A 136 5.86 2.39 15.45
N PHE A 137 5.20 3.53 15.20
CA PHE A 137 5.15 4.65 16.14
C PHE A 137 4.09 4.41 17.22
N LYS A 138 4.04 5.26 18.23
CA LYS A 138 2.97 5.21 19.24
C LYS A 138 1.62 5.42 18.57
N GLY A 139 0.69 4.52 18.81
CA GLY A 139 -0.67 4.59 18.30
C GLY A 139 -1.63 5.30 19.26
N GLN A 140 -2.90 5.34 18.88
CA GLN A 140 -3.99 5.78 19.75
C GLN A 140 -4.29 4.71 20.84
N PHE A 141 -5.05 5.11 21.84
CA PHE A 141 -5.52 4.23 22.91
C PHE A 141 -4.41 3.48 23.66
N GLY A 142 -3.24 4.09 23.76
CA GLY A 142 -2.11 3.54 24.50
C GLY A 142 -1.29 2.48 23.77
N ALA A 143 -1.51 2.30 22.46
CA ALA A 143 -0.68 1.42 21.66
C ALA A 143 0.78 1.88 21.70
N LYS A 144 1.67 0.98 22.10
CA LYS A 144 3.10 1.25 22.27
C LYS A 144 3.80 1.20 20.91
N ALA A 145 4.88 1.98 20.79
CA ALA A 145 5.81 1.82 19.67
C ALA A 145 6.52 0.46 19.80
N TYR A 146 6.75 -0.19 18.66
CA TYR A 146 7.51 -1.44 18.57
C TYR A 146 8.19 -1.57 17.21
N SER A 147 9.15 -2.46 17.13
CA SER A 147 9.90 -2.73 15.90
C SER A 147 9.60 -4.13 15.37
N SER A 148 9.73 -4.27 14.07
CA SER A 148 9.55 -5.53 13.35
C SER A 148 10.47 -5.58 12.13
N PHE A 149 10.46 -6.70 11.43
CA PHE A 149 11.06 -6.85 10.11
C PHE A 149 10.00 -7.26 9.10
N GLN A 150 10.14 -6.79 7.87
CA GLN A 150 9.28 -7.13 6.75
C GLN A 150 10.14 -7.57 5.57
N VAL A 151 9.74 -8.66 4.93
CA VAL A 151 10.32 -9.12 3.66
C VAL A 151 9.21 -9.08 2.63
N THR A 152 9.44 -8.38 1.53
CA THR A 152 8.49 -8.27 0.42
C THR A 152 9.14 -8.76 -0.85
N GLY A 153 8.47 -9.63 -1.58
CA GLY A 153 8.86 -10.10 -2.91
C GLY A 153 7.71 -9.90 -3.91
N VAL A 154 8.02 -9.43 -5.07
CA VAL A 154 7.07 -9.19 -6.18
C VAL A 154 7.65 -9.77 -7.46
#